data_b3a5371632af72b615c27729d8bed942
#
_entry.id   b3a5371632af72b615c27729d8bed942
#
_cell.length_a   1.000
_cell.length_b   1.000
_cell.length_c   1.000
_cell.angle_alpha   90.00
_cell.angle_beta   90.00
_cell.angle_gamma   90.00
#
_symmetry.space_group_name_H-M   'P 1'
#
loop_
_entity.id
_entity.type
_entity.pdbx_description
1 polymer ?
#
loop_
_entity_poly.entity_id
_entity_poly.type
_entity_poly.pdbx_seq_one_letter_code
_entity_poly.pdbx_strand_id
1 'polypeptide(L)'
;MQTKIKIRIHKSVMDRVLDYCTYDDFSPDGNEHYIVSFPFIENGYHYDILLSFGNKCECLEPLHIRTEMKRRIHDIAAMYES
;
A
#
# COMPACT_ATOMS: atom_id res chain seq x y z
N MET A 1 -8.45 15.25 4.36
CA MET A 1 -8.51 15.39 2.91
C MET A 1 -7.98 14.13 2.24
N GLN A 2 -8.77 13.57 1.31
CA GLN A 2 -8.35 12.41 0.56
C GLN A 2 -7.34 12.80 -0.52
N THR A 3 -6.31 12.01 -0.66
CA THR A 3 -5.32 12.18 -1.72
C THR A 3 -5.12 10.85 -2.45
N LYS A 4 -4.32 10.86 -3.49
CA LYS A 4 -3.93 9.64 -4.18
C LYS A 4 -2.45 9.38 -3.90
N ILE A 5 -2.15 8.13 -3.58
CA ILE A 5 -0.76 7.69 -3.40
C ILE A 5 -0.45 6.66 -4.48
N LYS A 6 0.81 6.43 -4.73
CA LYS A 6 1.26 5.42 -5.69
C LYS A 6 1.73 4.21 -4.92
N ILE A 7 1.11 3.07 -5.17
CA ILE A 7 1.52 1.80 -4.57
C ILE A 7 1.81 0.79 -5.66
N ARG A 8 2.68 -0.17 -5.34
CA ARG A 8 2.97 -1.31 -6.20
C ARG A 8 2.42 -2.55 -5.51
N ILE A 9 1.59 -3.31 -6.21
CA ILE A 9 0.97 -4.49 -5.62
C ILE A 9 1.29 -5.72 -6.46
N HIS A 10 1.35 -6.89 -5.79
CA HIS A 10 1.36 -8.16 -6.47
C HIS A 10 -0.07 -8.48 -6.92
N LYS A 11 -0.21 -9.13 -8.07
CA LYS A 11 -1.52 -9.43 -8.66
C LYS A 11 -2.42 -10.24 -7.73
N SER A 12 -1.85 -10.98 -6.80
CA SER A 12 -2.61 -11.84 -5.88
C SER A 12 -3.52 -11.06 -4.93
N VAL A 13 -3.26 -9.76 -4.72
CA VAL A 13 -4.11 -8.93 -3.86
C VAL A 13 -4.99 -7.96 -4.65
N MET A 14 -5.05 -8.11 -5.98
CA MET A 14 -5.83 -7.21 -6.83
C MET A 14 -7.29 -7.10 -6.37
N ASP A 15 -7.92 -8.23 -6.08
CA ASP A 15 -9.34 -8.22 -5.67
C ASP A 15 -9.57 -7.40 -4.40
N ARG A 16 -8.63 -7.47 -3.45
CA ARG A 16 -8.73 -6.72 -2.20
C ARG A 16 -8.50 -5.24 -2.42
N VAL A 17 -7.57 -4.90 -3.31
CA VAL A 17 -7.29 -3.50 -3.65
C VAL A 17 -8.49 -2.89 -4.39
N LEU A 18 -9.18 -3.68 -5.21
CA LEU A 18 -10.37 -3.23 -5.93
C LEU A 18 -11.54 -2.90 -5.00
N ASP A 19 -11.49 -3.28 -3.73
CA ASP A 19 -12.47 -2.82 -2.75
C ASP A 19 -12.39 -1.31 -2.52
N TYR A 20 -11.28 -0.67 -2.89
CA TYR A 20 -11.02 0.74 -2.60
C TYR A 20 -10.90 1.62 -3.84
N CYS A 21 -10.71 1.04 -5.01
CA CYS A 21 -10.52 1.79 -6.26
C CYS A 21 -11.01 0.96 -7.44
N THR A 22 -10.77 1.44 -8.67
CA THR A 22 -11.28 0.76 -9.87
C THR A 22 -10.12 0.35 -10.77
N TYR A 23 -10.43 -0.45 -11.79
CA TYR A 23 -9.43 -0.89 -12.77
C TYR A 23 -8.73 0.29 -13.46
N ASP A 24 -9.41 1.43 -13.58
CA ASP A 24 -8.80 2.60 -14.21
C ASP A 24 -7.61 3.14 -13.45
N ASP A 25 -7.51 2.80 -12.16
CA ASP A 25 -6.41 3.24 -11.30
C ASP A 25 -5.18 2.34 -11.41
N PHE A 26 -5.26 1.25 -12.16
CA PHE A 26 -4.21 0.24 -12.26
C PHE A 26 -3.42 0.39 -13.55
N SER A 27 -2.10 0.23 -13.47
CA SER A 27 -1.21 0.14 -14.63
C SER A 27 -0.33 -1.09 -14.48
N PRO A 28 -0.19 -1.92 -15.51
CA PRO A 28 0.66 -3.10 -15.40
C PRO A 28 2.12 -2.75 -15.12
N ASP A 29 2.77 -3.57 -14.31
CA ASP A 29 4.18 -3.45 -14.00
C ASP A 29 4.79 -4.86 -14.12
N GLY A 30 5.08 -5.25 -15.34
CA GLY A 30 5.48 -6.62 -15.64
C GLY A 30 4.28 -7.56 -15.62
N ASN A 31 4.55 -8.85 -15.40
CA ASN A 31 3.52 -9.87 -15.44
C ASN A 31 2.90 -10.18 -14.09
N GLU A 32 3.54 -9.73 -13.00
CA GLU A 32 3.14 -10.14 -11.66
C GLU A 32 2.64 -8.98 -10.81
N HIS A 33 2.83 -7.74 -11.25
CA HIS A 33 2.58 -6.56 -10.42
C HIS A 33 1.79 -5.51 -11.16
N TYR A 34 1.21 -4.58 -10.38
CA TYR A 34 0.54 -3.39 -10.88
C TYR A 34 1.01 -2.19 -10.06
N ILE A 35 1.05 -1.03 -10.73
CA ILE A 35 1.18 0.25 -10.06
C ILE A 35 -0.22 0.80 -9.95
N VAL A 36 -0.62 1.24 -8.76
CA VAL A 36 -1.99 1.66 -8.49
C VAL A 36 -2.00 3.07 -7.93
N SER A 37 -2.90 3.90 -8.47
CA SER A 37 -3.23 5.21 -7.90
C SER A 37 -4.29 4.97 -6.83
N PHE A 38 -3.89 4.94 -5.58
CA PHE A 38 -4.70 4.45 -4.47
C PHE A 38 -5.25 5.61 -3.63
N PRO A 39 -6.55 5.65 -3.34
CA PRO A 39 -7.12 6.70 -2.51
C PRO A 39 -6.66 6.54 -1.06
N PHE A 40 -6.23 7.65 -0.45
CA PHE A 40 -5.62 7.57 0.86
C PHE A 40 -5.96 8.80 1.68
N ILE A 41 -6.35 8.58 2.93
CA ILE A 41 -6.47 9.65 3.93
C ILE A 41 -5.39 9.34 4.96
N GLU A 42 -4.56 10.33 5.29
CA GLU A 42 -3.41 10.10 6.16
C GLU A 42 -3.88 9.98 7.61
N ASN A 43 -4.26 8.76 7.99
CA ASN A 43 -4.67 8.41 9.35
C ASN A 43 -4.30 6.96 9.62
N GLY A 44 -4.40 6.55 10.90
CA GLY A 44 -4.02 5.20 11.30
C GLY A 44 -4.80 4.11 10.58
N TYR A 45 -6.09 4.34 10.37
CA TYR A 45 -6.95 3.35 9.71
C TYR A 45 -6.46 3.05 8.29
N HIS A 46 -6.09 4.08 7.53
CA HIS A 46 -5.63 3.88 6.15
C HIS A 46 -4.24 3.25 6.11
N TYR A 47 -3.36 3.59 7.04
CA TYR A 47 -2.08 2.90 7.16
C TYR A 47 -2.30 1.41 7.44
N ASP A 48 -3.27 1.08 8.29
CA ASP A 48 -3.58 -0.31 8.59
C ASP A 48 -4.09 -1.06 7.37
N ILE A 49 -4.85 -0.38 6.50
CA ILE A 49 -5.30 -0.99 5.23
C ILE A 49 -4.09 -1.40 4.39
N LEU A 50 -3.11 -0.49 4.23
CA LEU A 50 -1.90 -0.82 3.47
C LEU A 50 -1.14 -1.98 4.11
N LEU A 51 -1.02 -1.98 5.44
CA LEU A 51 -0.35 -3.05 6.17
C LEU A 51 -1.07 -4.39 6.01
N SER A 52 -2.40 -4.36 5.84
CA SER A 52 -3.19 -5.58 5.70
C SER A 52 -2.87 -6.36 4.43
N PHE A 53 -2.25 -5.71 3.44
CA PHE A 53 -1.82 -6.38 2.21
C PHE A 53 -0.49 -7.12 2.39
N GLY A 54 0.15 -6.98 3.55
CA GLY A 54 1.37 -7.68 3.87
C GLY A 54 2.52 -7.33 2.94
N ASN A 55 3.28 -8.33 2.53
CA ASN A 55 4.42 -8.11 1.63
C ASN A 55 4.02 -8.05 0.16
N LYS A 56 2.72 -7.94 -0.13
CA LYS A 56 2.20 -7.85 -1.50
C LYS A 56 1.91 -6.41 -1.92
N CYS A 57 2.27 -5.44 -1.11
CA CYS A 57 2.01 -4.04 -1.38
C CYS A 57 3.17 -3.20 -0.88
N GLU A 58 3.63 -2.29 -1.73
CA GLU A 58 4.69 -1.35 -1.38
C GLU A 58 4.23 0.07 -1.70
N CYS A 59 4.32 0.98 -0.74
CA CYS A 59 4.05 2.38 -1.01
C CYS A 59 5.27 2.99 -1.69
N LEU A 60 5.06 3.55 -2.89
CA LEU A 60 6.14 4.15 -3.66
C LEU A 60 6.23 5.66 -3.42
N GLU A 61 5.08 6.35 -3.44
CA GLU A 61 5.00 7.81 -3.33
C GLU A 61 3.73 8.20 -2.60
N PRO A 62 3.70 9.31 -1.88
CA PRO A 62 4.81 10.24 -1.67
C PRO A 62 5.78 9.73 -0.60
N LEU A 63 6.95 10.36 -0.56
CA LEU A 63 8.03 9.91 0.33
C LEU A 63 7.61 9.87 1.79
N HIS A 64 6.88 10.89 2.27
CA HIS A 64 6.54 10.93 3.69
C HIS A 64 5.61 9.77 4.11
N ILE A 65 4.73 9.33 3.22
CA ILE A 65 3.87 8.18 3.52
C ILE A 65 4.68 6.89 3.45
N ARG A 66 5.58 6.76 2.46
CA ARG A 66 6.48 5.61 2.38
C ARG A 66 7.35 5.51 3.65
N THR A 67 7.85 6.64 4.12
CA THR A 67 8.67 6.69 5.33
C THR A 67 7.88 6.27 6.57
N GLU A 68 6.64 6.74 6.69
CA GLU A 68 5.78 6.35 7.81
C GLU A 68 5.44 4.86 7.77
N MET A 69 5.21 4.31 6.58
CA MET A 69 4.99 2.87 6.42
C MET A 69 6.20 2.09 6.93
N LYS A 70 7.39 2.53 6.52
CA LYS A 70 8.64 1.88 6.95
C LYS A 70 8.78 1.90 8.47
N ARG A 71 8.45 3.03 9.10
CA ARG A 71 8.50 3.15 10.56
C ARG A 71 7.55 2.16 11.23
N ARG A 72 6.32 2.07 10.74
CA ARG A 72 5.31 1.16 11.31
C ARG A 72 5.72 -0.29 11.15
N ILE A 73 6.26 -0.65 9.98
CA ILE A 73 6.75 -2.01 9.73
C ILE A 73 7.91 -2.33 10.66
N HIS A 74 8.83 -1.39 10.84
CA HIS A 74 9.95 -1.56 11.76
C HIS A 74 9.46 -1.83 13.19
N ASP A 75 8.46 -1.07 13.65
CA ASP A 75 7.91 -1.24 14.99
C ASP A 75 7.26 -2.63 15.15
N ILE A 76 6.56 -3.09 14.10
CA ILE A 76 5.95 -4.41 14.09
C ILE A 76 7.04 -5.48 14.17
N ALA A 77 8.05 -5.37 13.32
CA ALA A 77 9.15 -6.35 13.30
C ALA A 77 9.86 -6.43 14.65
N ALA A 78 10.04 -5.29 15.31
CA ALA A 78 10.70 -5.24 16.61
C ALA A 78 9.97 -6.08 17.67
N MET A 79 8.65 -6.23 17.54
CA MET A 79 7.87 -7.04 18.48
C MET A 79 8.22 -8.52 18.39
N TYR A 80 8.76 -8.96 17.26
CA TYR A 80 9.06 -10.37 17.01
C TYR A 80 10.56 -10.69 17.08
N GLU A 81 11.38 -9.71 17.45
CA GLU A 81 12.84 -9.89 17.48
C GLU A 81 13.38 -10.23 18.86
N SER A 82 12.54 -10.29 19.86
CA SER A 82 12.98 -10.57 21.24
C SER A 82 13.12 -12.05 21.52
#